data_8efe1a407716c6f5eb1b28d6ce0572c8
#
_entry.id   8efe1a407716c6f5eb1b28d6ce0572c8
#
_cell.length_a   1.000
_cell.length_b   1.000
_cell.length_c   1.000
_cell.angle_alpha   90.00
_cell.angle_beta   90.00
_cell.angle_gamma   90.00
#
_symmetry.space_group_name_H-M   'P 1'
#
loop_
_entity.id
_entity.type
_entity.pdbx_description
1 polymer ?
#
loop_
_entity_poly.entity_id
_entity_poly.type
_entity_poly.pdbx_seq_one_letter_code
_entity_poly.pdbx_strand_id
1 'polypeptide(L)'
;DDRDIRPGGKHYHWEIRGAPIRLELGPRDLDANKCVLSLRTGGKIEVGLENLSQTINQYLDDISETLLNRSLNNNSELVQKFPGISSKDSGWELNSPIVDGIVYELAFDGNDADAEVLEKITGLALLGDCVEPYPESIPCAITGKLTTRKQHLARMY
;
A
#
# COMPACT_ATOMS: atom_id res chain seq x y z
N ASP A 1 -0.22 -18.72 24.88
CA ASP A 1 1.15 -19.17 24.56
C ASP A 1 1.80 -19.73 25.85
N ASP A 2 1.93 -21.03 25.91
CA ASP A 2 2.38 -21.79 27.07
C ASP A 2 3.91 -22.11 27.06
N ARG A 3 4.62 -21.63 26.05
CA ARG A 3 6.07 -21.86 25.93
C ARG A 3 6.82 -21.24 27.09
N ASP A 4 7.86 -21.96 27.58
CA ASP A 4 8.74 -21.49 28.66
C ASP A 4 9.80 -20.52 28.15
N ILE A 5 9.35 -19.33 27.71
CA ILE A 5 10.19 -18.22 27.25
C ILE A 5 9.70 -16.91 27.87
N ARG A 6 10.58 -15.91 27.91
CA ARG A 6 10.23 -14.59 28.46
C ARG A 6 9.03 -13.97 27.72
N PRO A 7 8.15 -13.23 28.39
CA PRO A 7 6.96 -12.61 27.79
C PRO A 7 7.26 -11.81 26.52
N GLY A 8 8.34 -11.02 26.50
CA GLY A 8 8.75 -10.28 25.31
C GLY A 8 9.04 -11.15 24.09
N GLY A 9 9.62 -12.34 24.29
CA GLY A 9 9.85 -13.30 23.21
C GLY A 9 8.55 -13.89 22.66
N LYS A 10 7.54 -14.12 23.53
CA LYS A 10 6.19 -14.54 23.11
C LYS A 10 5.52 -13.44 22.28
N HIS A 11 5.58 -12.19 22.75
CA HIS A 11 5.00 -11.04 22.06
C HIS A 11 5.58 -10.88 20.66
N TYR A 12 6.91 -10.77 20.55
CA TYR A 12 7.61 -10.64 19.26
C TYR A 12 7.28 -11.77 18.28
N HIS A 13 7.23 -13.02 18.79
CA HIS A 13 6.91 -14.19 17.97
C HIS A 13 5.54 -14.08 17.28
N TRP A 14 4.53 -13.56 17.97
CA TRP A 14 3.18 -13.43 17.42
C TRP A 14 3.01 -12.14 16.63
N GLU A 15 3.70 -11.07 16.99
CA GLU A 15 3.73 -9.82 16.24
C GLU A 15 4.26 -10.01 14.83
N ILE A 16 5.39 -10.70 14.64
CA ILE A 16 5.94 -10.98 13.31
C ILE A 16 5.08 -11.94 12.48
N ARG A 17 4.21 -12.73 13.12
CA ARG A 17 3.21 -13.57 12.44
C ARG A 17 1.91 -12.86 12.14
N GLY A 18 1.79 -11.61 12.54
CA GLY A 18 0.66 -10.77 12.24
C GLY A 18 -0.57 -11.01 13.10
N ALA A 19 -0.40 -11.53 14.32
CA ALA A 19 -1.52 -11.65 15.26
C ALA A 19 -2.20 -10.28 15.44
N PRO A 20 -3.50 -10.14 15.13
CA PRO A 20 -4.17 -8.84 15.14
C PRO A 20 -4.40 -8.31 16.54
N ILE A 21 -4.68 -9.20 17.48
CA ILE A 21 -4.98 -8.86 18.88
C ILE A 21 -4.19 -9.80 19.78
N ARG A 22 -3.55 -9.24 20.81
CA ARG A 22 -2.97 -9.97 21.91
C ARG A 22 -3.78 -9.69 23.16
N LEU A 23 -4.31 -10.74 23.77
CA LEU A 23 -5.02 -10.68 25.05
C LEU A 23 -4.03 -10.93 26.18
N GLU A 24 -3.96 -10.00 27.13
CA GLU A 24 -3.17 -10.09 28.34
C GLU A 24 -4.14 -10.28 29.52
N LEU A 25 -3.92 -11.33 30.30
CA LEU A 25 -4.76 -11.72 31.42
C LEU A 25 -3.90 -12.22 32.56
N GLY A 26 -3.95 -11.54 33.69
CA GLY A 26 -3.28 -11.92 34.89
C GLY A 26 -4.25 -12.20 36.08
N PRO A 27 -3.77 -12.67 37.22
CA PRO A 27 -4.64 -12.93 38.40
C PRO A 27 -5.43 -11.70 38.86
N ARG A 28 -4.81 -10.53 38.84
CA ARG A 28 -5.47 -9.25 39.19
C ARG A 28 -6.56 -8.84 38.20
N ASP A 29 -6.37 -9.17 36.92
CA ASP A 29 -7.35 -8.88 35.90
C ASP A 29 -8.57 -9.78 36.02
N LEU A 30 -8.35 -11.06 36.39
CA LEU A 30 -9.42 -12.00 36.71
C LEU A 30 -10.24 -11.53 37.89
N ASP A 31 -9.59 -11.11 38.99
CA ASP A 31 -10.27 -10.58 40.19
C ASP A 31 -11.10 -9.34 39.87
N ALA A 32 -10.64 -8.52 38.90
CA ALA A 32 -11.34 -7.32 38.44
C ALA A 32 -12.34 -7.58 37.29
N ASN A 33 -12.54 -8.85 36.89
CA ASN A 33 -13.41 -9.25 35.73
C ASN A 33 -13.09 -8.53 34.43
N LYS A 34 -11.80 -8.32 34.14
CA LYS A 34 -11.31 -7.60 32.96
C LYS A 34 -10.08 -8.25 32.35
N CYS A 35 -9.72 -7.83 31.14
CA CYS A 35 -8.45 -8.13 30.49
C CYS A 35 -7.95 -6.93 29.68
N VAL A 36 -6.72 -7.01 29.18
CA VAL A 36 -6.15 -6.00 28.32
C VAL A 36 -5.97 -6.57 26.92
N LEU A 37 -6.49 -5.86 25.92
CA LEU A 37 -6.25 -6.13 24.50
C LEU A 37 -5.17 -5.20 23.98
N SER A 38 -4.11 -5.75 23.41
CA SER A 38 -3.08 -5.02 22.66
C SER A 38 -3.35 -5.21 21.18
N LEU A 39 -3.60 -4.11 20.44
CA LEU A 39 -3.97 -4.15 19.03
C LEU A 39 -2.75 -4.01 18.12
N ARG A 40 -2.73 -4.72 17.00
CA ARG A 40 -1.69 -4.61 15.97
C ARG A 40 -1.60 -3.20 15.37
N THR A 41 -2.71 -2.48 15.30
CA THR A 41 -2.78 -1.10 14.81
C THR A 41 -2.24 -0.07 15.81
N GLY A 42 -1.92 -0.52 17.02
CA GLY A 42 -1.41 0.27 18.15
C GLY A 42 -2.45 0.42 19.25
N GLY A 43 -1.96 0.70 20.45
CA GLY A 43 -2.80 0.92 21.63
C GLY A 43 -3.04 -0.35 22.48
N LYS A 44 -3.45 -0.07 23.72
CA LYS A 44 -3.92 -1.07 24.70
C LYS A 44 -5.27 -0.62 25.24
N ILE A 45 -6.18 -1.56 25.41
CA ILE A 45 -7.56 -1.29 25.80
C ILE A 45 -7.94 -2.27 26.91
N GLU A 46 -8.47 -1.76 28.02
CA GLU A 46 -9.10 -2.59 29.04
C GLU A 46 -10.53 -2.93 28.64
N VAL A 47 -10.90 -4.20 28.72
CA VAL A 47 -12.24 -4.71 28.39
C VAL A 47 -12.74 -5.67 29.46
N GLY A 48 -14.06 -5.63 29.72
CA GLY A 48 -14.70 -6.58 30.61
C GLY A 48 -14.78 -7.98 29.98
N LEU A 49 -14.70 -9.01 30.83
CA LEU A 49 -14.77 -10.40 30.36
C LEU A 49 -16.16 -10.82 29.88
N GLU A 50 -17.22 -10.15 30.33
CA GLU A 50 -18.61 -10.53 30.04
C GLU A 50 -18.95 -10.49 28.54
N ASN A 51 -18.46 -9.48 27.80
CA ASN A 51 -18.74 -9.29 26.38
C ASN A 51 -17.47 -9.47 25.51
N LEU A 52 -16.46 -10.17 26.03
CA LEU A 52 -15.15 -10.25 25.41
C LEU A 52 -15.18 -10.74 23.96
N SER A 53 -15.95 -11.76 23.68
CA SER A 53 -16.06 -12.32 22.32
C SER A 53 -16.63 -11.30 21.31
N GLN A 54 -17.68 -10.57 21.68
CA GLN A 54 -18.26 -9.54 20.83
C GLN A 54 -17.27 -8.37 20.62
N THR A 55 -16.63 -7.96 21.70
CA THR A 55 -15.63 -6.88 21.67
C THR A 55 -14.43 -7.25 20.80
N ILE A 56 -13.92 -8.48 20.89
CA ILE A 56 -12.82 -8.96 20.03
C ILE A 56 -13.23 -8.92 18.56
N ASN A 57 -14.43 -9.41 18.21
CA ASN A 57 -14.89 -9.39 16.82
C ASN A 57 -14.97 -7.96 16.26
N GLN A 58 -15.50 -7.02 17.04
CA GLN A 58 -15.53 -5.61 16.64
C GLN A 58 -14.12 -5.06 16.37
N TYR A 59 -13.16 -5.31 17.27
CA TYR A 59 -11.79 -4.85 17.05
C TYR A 59 -11.08 -5.55 15.89
N LEU A 60 -11.44 -6.78 15.54
CA LEU A 60 -10.92 -7.45 14.35
C LEU A 60 -11.41 -6.74 13.06
N ASP A 61 -12.67 -6.34 13.03
CA ASP A 61 -13.23 -5.57 11.92
C ASP A 61 -12.57 -4.19 11.84
N ASP A 62 -12.46 -3.46 12.95
CA ASP A 62 -11.81 -2.14 13.03
C ASP A 62 -10.33 -2.19 12.58
N ILE A 63 -9.60 -3.24 12.97
CA ILE A 63 -8.20 -3.45 12.55
C ILE A 63 -8.13 -3.68 11.04
N SER A 64 -9.03 -4.49 10.49
CA SER A 64 -9.09 -4.81 9.07
C SER A 64 -9.36 -3.55 8.25
N GLU A 65 -10.34 -2.75 8.66
CA GLU A 65 -10.67 -1.46 8.03
C GLU A 65 -9.50 -0.48 8.13
N THR A 66 -8.88 -0.36 9.31
CA THR A 66 -7.73 0.53 9.53
C THR A 66 -6.55 0.17 8.61
N LEU A 67 -6.23 -1.13 8.49
CA LEU A 67 -5.13 -1.59 7.64
C LEU A 67 -5.45 -1.41 6.16
N LEU A 68 -6.69 -1.67 5.74
CA LEU A 68 -7.14 -1.41 4.38
C LEU A 68 -7.01 0.08 4.03
N ASN A 69 -7.54 0.96 4.88
CA ASN A 69 -7.49 2.41 4.67
C ASN A 69 -6.05 2.93 4.61
N ARG A 70 -5.14 2.43 5.48
CA ARG A 70 -3.71 2.74 5.39
C ARG A 70 -3.11 2.32 4.04
N SER A 71 -3.45 1.12 3.57
CA SER A 71 -2.96 0.61 2.28
C SER A 71 -3.47 1.45 1.10
N LEU A 72 -4.77 1.80 1.10
CA LEU A 72 -5.37 2.63 0.06
C LEU A 72 -4.76 4.03 0.04
N ASN A 73 -4.57 4.65 1.21
CA ASN A 73 -3.95 5.97 1.32
C ASN A 73 -2.50 5.94 0.82
N ASN A 74 -1.69 4.97 1.26
CA ASN A 74 -0.33 4.82 0.77
C ASN A 74 -0.31 4.63 -0.76
N ASN A 75 -1.20 3.80 -1.30
CA ASN A 75 -1.28 3.59 -2.74
C ASN A 75 -1.64 4.90 -3.48
N SER A 76 -2.60 5.69 -2.97
CA SER A 76 -2.98 6.97 -3.58
C SER A 76 -1.86 8.04 -3.53
N GLU A 77 -0.97 7.96 -2.54
CA GLU A 77 0.19 8.85 -2.43
C GLU A 77 1.35 8.41 -3.34
N LEU A 78 1.58 7.10 -3.46
CA LEU A 78 2.71 6.54 -4.19
C LEU A 78 2.44 6.31 -5.66
N VAL A 79 1.19 6.15 -6.09
CA VAL A 79 0.81 6.04 -7.50
C VAL A 79 0.27 7.38 -7.97
N GLN A 80 1.01 8.04 -8.85
CA GLN A 80 0.66 9.37 -9.37
C GLN A 80 0.53 9.36 -10.88
N LYS A 81 -0.23 10.30 -11.40
CA LYS A 81 -0.32 10.50 -12.85
C LYS A 81 1.02 10.96 -13.40
N PHE A 82 1.45 10.36 -14.52
CA PHE A 82 2.65 10.77 -15.22
C PHE A 82 2.56 12.25 -15.65
N PRO A 83 3.58 13.08 -15.38
CA PRO A 83 3.53 14.51 -15.69
C PRO A 83 3.50 14.82 -17.18
N GLY A 84 3.78 13.83 -18.02
CA GLY A 84 3.83 13.98 -19.46
C GLY A 84 5.19 14.41 -20.00
N ILE A 85 5.32 14.31 -21.31
CA ILE A 85 6.47 14.78 -22.10
C ILE A 85 6.00 15.71 -23.21
N SER A 86 6.86 16.57 -23.65
CA SER A 86 6.61 17.47 -24.79
C SER A 86 7.73 17.33 -25.82
N SER A 87 7.36 17.35 -27.10
CA SER A 87 8.32 17.39 -28.20
C SER A 87 8.84 18.80 -28.37
N LYS A 88 10.16 18.95 -28.44
CA LYS A 88 10.88 20.20 -28.77
C LYS A 88 11.86 19.97 -29.92
N ASP A 89 12.43 21.03 -30.44
CA ASP A 89 13.44 20.94 -31.51
C ASP A 89 14.66 20.10 -31.14
N SER A 90 14.97 20.02 -29.82
CA SER A 90 16.06 19.22 -29.25
C SER A 90 15.68 17.75 -28.93
N GLY A 91 14.42 17.37 -29.13
CA GLY A 91 13.88 16.07 -28.79
C GLY A 91 12.75 16.14 -27.77
N TRP A 92 12.58 15.06 -26.98
CA TRP A 92 11.55 14.97 -25.95
C TRP A 92 12.07 15.50 -24.61
N GLU A 93 11.25 16.26 -23.91
CA GLU A 93 11.53 16.75 -22.55
C GLU A 93 10.36 16.47 -21.61
N LEU A 94 10.69 16.22 -20.31
CA LEU A 94 9.69 16.07 -19.24
C LEU A 94 8.99 17.41 -18.96
N ASN A 95 7.67 17.38 -18.81
CA ASN A 95 6.89 18.55 -18.43
C ASN A 95 7.12 18.96 -16.96
N SER A 96 7.52 18.00 -16.11
CA SER A 96 7.91 18.23 -14.72
C SER A 96 8.93 17.17 -14.27
N PRO A 97 9.78 17.47 -13.28
CA PRO A 97 10.74 16.51 -12.75
C PRO A 97 10.09 15.24 -12.21
N ILE A 98 10.77 14.10 -12.41
CA ILE A 98 10.41 12.83 -11.80
C ILE A 98 10.79 12.85 -10.31
N VAL A 99 9.87 12.41 -9.46
CA VAL A 99 10.08 12.26 -8.01
C VAL A 99 10.46 10.82 -7.70
N ASP A 100 11.47 10.64 -6.88
CA ASP A 100 11.96 9.32 -6.50
C ASP A 100 10.95 8.61 -5.58
N GLY A 101 10.81 7.29 -5.72
CA GLY A 101 9.87 6.49 -4.92
C GLY A 101 8.41 6.54 -5.39
N ILE A 102 8.10 7.25 -6.46
CA ILE A 102 6.76 7.33 -7.06
C ILE A 102 6.63 6.34 -8.21
N VAL A 103 5.49 5.67 -8.29
CA VAL A 103 5.03 4.92 -9.46
C VAL A 103 4.15 5.84 -10.30
N TYR A 104 4.52 6.07 -11.55
CA TYR A 104 3.73 6.92 -12.44
C TYR A 104 2.80 6.09 -13.32
N GLU A 105 1.53 6.46 -13.31
CA GLU A 105 0.50 5.89 -14.17
C GLU A 105 0.37 6.71 -15.45
N LEU A 106 0.39 6.04 -16.61
CA LEU A 106 0.28 6.69 -17.92
C LEU A 106 -0.52 5.85 -18.92
N ALA A 107 -1.09 6.52 -19.92
CA ALA A 107 -1.60 5.86 -21.12
C ALA A 107 -0.44 5.58 -22.08
N PHE A 108 -0.25 4.32 -22.45
CA PHE A 108 0.81 3.93 -23.37
C PHE A 108 0.31 2.86 -24.34
N ASP A 109 0.47 3.14 -25.62
CA ASP A 109 0.16 2.26 -26.75
C ASP A 109 1.22 2.43 -27.86
N GLY A 110 2.48 2.57 -27.42
CA GLY A 110 3.65 2.62 -28.28
C GLY A 110 4.26 1.25 -28.53
N ASN A 111 5.29 1.23 -29.36
CA ASN A 111 6.15 0.07 -29.59
C ASN A 111 7.39 0.11 -28.66
N ASP A 112 8.30 -0.86 -28.81
CA ASP A 112 9.50 -0.95 -27.99
C ASP A 112 10.41 0.29 -28.11
N ALA A 113 10.53 0.89 -29.30
CA ALA A 113 11.32 2.09 -29.49
C ALA A 113 10.70 3.31 -28.76
N ASP A 114 9.37 3.40 -28.72
CA ASP A 114 8.65 4.42 -27.95
C ASP A 114 8.86 4.22 -26.44
N ALA A 115 8.87 2.96 -25.99
CA ALA A 115 9.18 2.61 -24.60
C ALA A 115 10.62 3.02 -24.21
N GLU A 116 11.60 2.70 -25.03
CA GLU A 116 13.02 3.09 -24.82
C GLU A 116 13.18 4.62 -24.71
N VAL A 117 12.45 5.38 -25.50
CA VAL A 117 12.45 6.85 -25.42
C VAL A 117 11.93 7.32 -24.07
N LEU A 118 10.79 6.78 -23.62
CA LEU A 118 10.22 7.11 -22.29
C LEU A 118 11.19 6.76 -21.17
N GLU A 119 11.75 5.56 -21.18
CA GLU A 119 12.69 5.09 -20.16
C GLU A 119 13.95 5.95 -20.12
N LYS A 120 14.49 6.32 -21.26
CA LYS A 120 15.68 7.18 -21.35
C LYS A 120 15.44 8.58 -20.81
N ILE A 121 14.27 9.17 -21.06
CA ILE A 121 13.94 10.54 -20.62
C ILE A 121 13.61 10.56 -19.12
N THR A 122 12.91 9.55 -18.65
CA THR A 122 12.45 9.49 -17.25
C THR A 122 13.46 8.88 -16.29
N GLY A 123 14.36 8.02 -16.77
CA GLY A 123 15.23 7.18 -15.94
C GLY A 123 14.44 6.09 -15.18
N LEU A 124 13.21 5.81 -15.60
CA LEU A 124 12.32 4.79 -15.02
C LEU A 124 12.12 3.66 -16.02
N ALA A 125 11.69 2.51 -15.54
CA ALA A 125 11.31 1.37 -16.38
C ALA A 125 9.79 1.31 -16.58
N LEU A 126 9.37 0.93 -17.78
CA LEU A 126 7.97 0.66 -18.11
C LEU A 126 7.64 -0.76 -17.64
N LEU A 127 6.72 -0.90 -16.67
CA LEU A 127 6.46 -2.15 -15.95
C LEU A 127 5.38 -3.03 -16.62
N GLY A 128 4.75 -2.55 -17.69
CA GLY A 128 3.71 -3.29 -18.41
C GLY A 128 2.27 -2.84 -18.09
N ASP A 129 1.31 -3.57 -18.64
CA ASP A 129 -0.11 -3.21 -18.58
C ASP A 129 -0.70 -3.42 -17.17
N CYS A 130 -1.48 -2.45 -16.71
CA CYS A 130 -2.30 -2.57 -15.52
C CYS A 130 -3.48 -3.51 -15.78
N VAL A 131 -3.92 -4.20 -14.73
CA VAL A 131 -5.10 -5.11 -14.80
C VAL A 131 -6.36 -4.34 -15.20
N GLU A 132 -6.52 -3.13 -14.67
CA GLU A 132 -7.65 -2.26 -14.98
C GLU A 132 -7.20 -1.17 -15.96
N PRO A 133 -7.79 -1.14 -17.19
CA PRO A 133 -7.52 -0.10 -18.15
C PRO A 133 -8.14 1.24 -17.71
N TYR A 134 -7.84 2.32 -18.42
CA TYR A 134 -8.59 3.56 -18.26
C TYR A 134 -10.06 3.35 -18.66
N PRO A 135 -11.02 3.96 -17.94
CA PRO A 135 -12.45 3.85 -18.26
C PRO A 135 -12.80 4.51 -19.61
N GLU A 136 -12.02 5.51 -20.02
CA GLU A 136 -12.14 6.22 -21.27
C GLU A 136 -10.81 6.27 -22.00
N SER A 137 -10.88 6.36 -23.35
CA SER A 137 -9.67 6.51 -24.15
C SER A 137 -9.06 7.88 -23.95
N ILE A 138 -7.77 7.90 -23.59
CA ILE A 138 -6.98 9.12 -23.44
C ILE A 138 -5.75 9.07 -24.34
N PRO A 139 -5.12 10.22 -24.67
CA PRO A 139 -3.94 10.22 -25.53
C PRO A 139 -2.77 9.45 -24.90
N CYS A 140 -2.16 8.57 -25.68
CA CYS A 140 -0.90 7.91 -25.35
C CYS A 140 0.19 8.95 -25.09
N ALA A 141 0.96 8.77 -24.06
CA ALA A 141 1.96 9.73 -23.59
C ALA A 141 3.03 10.11 -24.64
N ILE A 142 3.29 9.22 -25.61
CA ILE A 142 4.32 9.46 -26.63
C ILE A 142 3.73 9.55 -28.04
N THR A 143 2.79 8.66 -28.42
CA THR A 143 2.25 8.64 -29.78
C THR A 143 1.09 9.59 -30.03
N GLY A 144 0.44 10.06 -28.95
CA GLY A 144 -0.78 10.87 -28.99
C GLY A 144 -2.03 10.12 -29.46
N LYS A 145 -1.94 8.83 -29.83
CA LYS A 145 -3.09 8.01 -30.23
C LYS A 145 -3.98 7.75 -29.00
N LEU A 146 -5.29 7.74 -29.23
CA LEU A 146 -6.24 7.42 -28.18
C LEU A 146 -6.16 5.94 -27.78
N THR A 147 -6.01 5.69 -26.50
CA THR A 147 -5.91 4.33 -25.93
C THR A 147 -6.52 4.25 -24.53
N THR A 148 -7.01 3.07 -24.17
CA THR A 148 -7.40 2.73 -22.81
C THR A 148 -6.29 1.97 -22.07
N ARG A 149 -5.18 1.62 -22.76
CA ARG A 149 -4.07 0.90 -22.13
C ARG A 149 -3.41 1.77 -21.09
N LYS A 150 -3.42 1.28 -19.86
CA LYS A 150 -2.81 1.89 -18.70
C LYS A 150 -1.56 1.11 -18.32
N GLN A 151 -0.45 1.81 -18.15
CA GLN A 151 0.81 1.23 -17.75
C GLN A 151 1.45 2.02 -16.60
N HIS A 152 2.41 1.40 -15.94
CA HIS A 152 3.17 2.03 -14.88
C HIS A 152 4.63 2.24 -15.30
N LEU A 153 5.18 3.39 -14.90
CA LEU A 153 6.61 3.70 -14.91
C LEU A 153 7.12 3.77 -13.48
N ALA A 154 8.18 3.05 -13.15
CA ALA A 154 8.83 3.13 -11.84
C ALA A 154 10.32 2.81 -11.93
N ARG A 155 11.05 3.18 -10.88
CA ARG A 155 12.46 2.78 -10.74
C ARG A 155 12.54 1.31 -10.36
N MET A 156 13.31 0.53 -11.11
CA MET A 156 13.71 -0.81 -10.72
C MET A 156 15.03 -0.76 -9.94
N TYR A 157 15.11 -1.56 -8.87
CA TYR A 157 16.30 -1.68 -8.02
C TYR A 157 16.97 -3.04 -8.23
#